data_3947d34e4be0fe9fb2ecb331fc1b2707
#
_entry.id   3947d34e4be0fe9fb2ecb331fc1b2707
#
_cell.length_a   1.000
_cell.length_b   1.000
_cell.length_c   1.000
_cell.angle_alpha   90.00
_cell.angle_beta   90.00
_cell.angle_gamma   90.00
#
_symmetry.space_group_name_H-M   'P 1'
#
loop_
_entity.id
_entity.type
_entity.pdbx_description
1 polymer ?
#
loop_
_entity_poly.entity_id
_entity_poly.type
_entity_poly.pdbx_seq_one_letter_code
_entity_poly.pdbx_strand_id
1 'polypeptide(L)'
;MKPLATSLSFRSRGVATLVVIIILLFSISGITLFAANTGILEQKVSTNDYRAKQLQSAADAGLQYAMSWIAANNQPNWSTDPSSSAYDIDTTSVSTTLSNGFTASIKFRRATATKEHVTVTSTATETGGASVTAVSQTTILQKKLMMGGGPDAPLVVNGCMSGTVGHPSIENLSGGSDIVSSQPNPATCLPQEHWNSQPSDPTEYATEGNGFTGSAWDLTFGISQAEMQALAGVPGSNVYWEASGSNWNTNIGSAGSPAILVLAGCGKINGLVVIYGLVYVPSTCVSYNGWGSASVYGSVIVDGNLTAMNSNTDLHYDPSYVNALAGDTMGLRGIIPGTWIDE
;
A
#
# COMPACT_ATOMS: atom_id res chain seq x y z
N MET A 1 -26.87 101.72 60.04
CA MET A 1 -27.40 100.36 59.90
C MET A 1 -26.74 99.72 58.68
N LYS A 2 -25.82 98.77 58.91
CA LYS A 2 -25.19 97.97 57.77
C LYS A 2 -25.85 96.63 57.63
N PRO A 3 -26.21 96.19 56.50
CA PRO A 3 -26.70 94.84 56.31
C PRO A 3 -25.53 93.84 56.22
N LEU A 4 -25.62 92.76 56.94
CA LEU A 4 -24.74 91.61 56.89
C LEU A 4 -24.95 90.90 55.51
N ALA A 5 -23.89 90.84 54.74
CA ALA A 5 -23.82 89.93 53.55
C ALA A 5 -23.41 88.51 54.06
N THR A 6 -24.33 87.63 54.11
CA THR A 6 -24.07 86.20 54.42
C THR A 6 -23.52 85.52 53.20
N SER A 7 -22.25 85.09 53.24
CA SER A 7 -21.59 84.29 52.17
C SER A 7 -22.12 82.85 52.13
N LEU A 8 -22.90 82.54 51.14
CA LEU A 8 -23.34 81.20 50.75
C LEU A 8 -22.37 80.57 49.73
N SER A 9 -21.11 80.46 50.07
CA SER A 9 -20.11 79.90 49.10
C SER A 9 -19.54 78.53 49.41
N PHE A 10 -20.04 77.83 50.40
CA PHE A 10 -19.47 76.58 50.88
C PHE A 10 -20.20 75.27 50.39
N ARG A 11 -21.37 75.38 49.79
CA ARG A 11 -22.15 74.20 49.41
C ARG A 11 -21.88 73.68 48.01
N SER A 12 -21.29 74.43 47.10
CA SER A 12 -21.10 74.04 45.72
C SER A 12 -19.83 73.18 45.49
N ARG A 13 -18.84 73.24 46.39
CA ARG A 13 -17.59 72.48 46.22
C ARG A 13 -17.78 70.99 46.53
N GLY A 14 -18.64 70.60 47.45
CA GLY A 14 -18.95 69.22 47.79
C GLY A 14 -19.73 68.46 46.73
N VAL A 15 -20.62 69.15 46.02
CA VAL A 15 -21.45 68.55 44.94
C VAL A 15 -20.58 68.26 43.70
N ALA A 16 -19.65 69.14 43.35
CA ALA A 16 -18.77 68.95 42.22
C ALA A 16 -17.83 67.71 42.42
N THR A 17 -17.29 67.54 43.64
CA THR A 17 -16.48 66.34 43.99
C THR A 17 -17.27 65.06 43.95
N LEU A 18 -18.52 65.07 44.41
CA LEU A 18 -19.39 63.91 44.34
C LEU A 18 -19.67 63.50 42.88
N VAL A 19 -19.96 64.41 41.99
CA VAL A 19 -20.20 64.12 40.57
C VAL A 19 -18.95 63.51 39.94
N VAL A 20 -17.77 64.07 40.18
CA VAL A 20 -16.48 63.54 39.67
C VAL A 20 -16.22 62.11 40.16
N ILE A 21 -16.49 61.83 41.45
CA ILE A 21 -16.30 60.48 42.00
C ILE A 21 -17.29 59.49 41.36
N ILE A 22 -18.53 59.86 41.14
CA ILE A 22 -19.51 59.05 40.46
C ILE A 22 -19.09 58.73 39.01
N ILE A 23 -18.66 59.74 38.26
CA ILE A 23 -18.18 59.56 36.88
C ILE A 23 -16.95 58.65 36.88
N LEU A 24 -16.02 58.80 37.79
CA LEU A 24 -14.86 57.93 37.90
C LEU A 24 -15.23 56.49 38.25
N LEU A 25 -16.17 56.30 39.19
CA LEU A 25 -16.67 54.97 39.53
C LEU A 25 -17.35 54.27 38.32
N PHE A 26 -18.18 55.00 37.59
CA PHE A 26 -18.79 54.47 36.33
C PHE A 26 -17.75 54.14 35.27
N SER A 27 -16.75 55.01 35.10
CA SER A 27 -15.67 54.79 34.14
C SER A 27 -14.83 53.56 34.52
N ILE A 28 -14.44 53.39 35.74
CA ILE A 28 -13.68 52.23 36.24
C ILE A 28 -14.53 50.97 36.12
N SER A 29 -15.81 51.00 36.51
CA SER A 29 -16.70 49.87 36.33
C SER A 29 -16.90 49.49 34.91
N GLY A 30 -17.02 50.45 33.98
CA GLY A 30 -17.10 50.20 32.52
C GLY A 30 -15.84 49.54 31.97
N ILE A 31 -14.66 50.05 32.35
CA ILE A 31 -13.36 49.47 31.94
C ILE A 31 -13.19 48.05 32.47
N THR A 32 -13.57 47.82 33.74
CA THR A 32 -13.47 46.49 34.37
C THR A 32 -14.38 45.47 33.69
N LEU A 33 -15.62 45.87 33.37
CA LEU A 33 -16.56 45.02 32.67
C LEU A 33 -16.07 44.70 31.25
N PHE A 34 -15.52 45.69 30.54
CA PHE A 34 -14.95 45.51 29.22
C PHE A 34 -13.74 44.55 29.27
N ALA A 35 -12.80 44.74 30.20
CA ALA A 35 -11.65 43.89 30.41
C ALA A 35 -12.07 42.44 30.75
N ALA A 36 -13.07 42.27 31.59
CA ALA A 36 -13.60 40.96 31.96
C ALA A 36 -14.20 40.23 30.73
N ASN A 37 -15.00 40.96 29.93
CA ASN A 37 -15.58 40.39 28.72
C ASN A 37 -14.50 40.01 27.67
N THR A 38 -13.49 40.86 27.51
CA THR A 38 -12.36 40.56 26.60
C THR A 38 -11.61 39.32 27.08
N GLY A 39 -11.31 39.18 28.35
CA GLY A 39 -10.68 38.01 28.94
C GLY A 39 -11.48 36.71 28.71
N ILE A 40 -12.81 36.76 28.86
CA ILE A 40 -13.68 35.61 28.60
C ILE A 40 -13.65 35.25 27.11
N LEU A 41 -13.66 36.25 26.21
CA LEU A 41 -13.56 35.99 24.77
C LEU A 41 -12.22 35.37 24.39
N GLU A 42 -11.11 35.92 24.90
CA GLU A 42 -9.79 35.35 24.66
C GLU A 42 -9.66 33.91 25.18
N GLN A 43 -10.23 33.62 26.36
CA GLN A 43 -10.26 32.27 26.90
C GLN A 43 -11.06 31.32 26.00
N LYS A 44 -12.24 31.76 25.49
CA LYS A 44 -13.04 30.95 24.56
C LYS A 44 -12.33 30.71 23.24
N VAL A 45 -11.68 31.72 22.67
CA VAL A 45 -10.90 31.59 21.43
C VAL A 45 -9.73 30.63 21.66
N SER A 46 -8.97 30.80 22.73
CA SER A 46 -7.84 29.90 23.06
C SER A 46 -8.29 28.45 23.27
N THR A 47 -9.44 28.24 23.95
CA THR A 47 -10.00 26.91 24.15
C THR A 47 -10.44 26.27 22.85
N ASN A 48 -11.07 27.04 21.97
CA ASN A 48 -11.50 26.55 20.65
C ASN A 48 -10.31 26.22 19.75
N ASP A 49 -9.28 27.07 19.75
CA ASP A 49 -8.04 26.83 19.01
C ASP A 49 -7.32 25.57 19.50
N TYR A 50 -7.26 25.36 20.82
CA TYR A 50 -6.70 24.16 21.40
C TYR A 50 -7.48 22.89 20.99
N ARG A 51 -8.82 22.96 21.02
CA ARG A 51 -9.69 21.84 20.59
C ARG A 51 -9.54 21.57 19.09
N ALA A 52 -9.45 22.60 18.26
CA ALA A 52 -9.21 22.45 16.83
C ALA A 52 -7.87 21.72 16.54
N LYS A 53 -6.81 22.10 17.22
CA LYS A 53 -5.50 21.43 17.11
C LYS A 53 -5.54 19.97 17.59
N GLN A 54 -6.29 19.68 18.64
CA GLN A 54 -6.47 18.30 19.10
C GLN A 54 -7.25 17.47 18.08
N LEU A 55 -8.30 18.02 17.49
CA LEU A 55 -9.06 17.35 16.45
C LEU A 55 -8.22 17.11 15.21
N GLN A 56 -7.41 18.08 14.79
CA GLN A 56 -6.49 17.91 13.68
C GLN A 56 -5.49 16.79 13.95
N SER A 57 -4.86 16.79 15.13
CA SER A 57 -3.97 15.68 15.53
C SER A 57 -4.68 14.33 15.58
N ALA A 58 -5.97 14.30 15.93
CA ALA A 58 -6.76 13.09 15.92
C ALA A 58 -7.08 12.63 14.48
N ALA A 59 -7.35 13.54 13.56
CA ALA A 59 -7.54 13.22 12.14
C ALA A 59 -6.26 12.64 11.53
N ASP A 60 -5.09 13.23 11.84
CA ASP A 60 -3.79 12.73 11.39
C ASP A 60 -3.48 11.34 11.96
N ALA A 61 -3.78 11.10 13.23
CA ALA A 61 -3.65 9.78 13.83
C ALA A 61 -4.57 8.75 13.16
N GLY A 62 -5.76 9.18 12.73
CA GLY A 62 -6.68 8.37 11.94
C GLY A 62 -6.10 8.00 10.57
N LEU A 63 -5.38 8.88 9.89
CA LEU A 63 -4.67 8.55 8.65
C LEU A 63 -3.56 7.51 8.88
N GLN A 64 -2.79 7.63 9.95
CA GLN A 64 -1.76 6.64 10.29
C GLN A 64 -2.38 5.27 10.60
N TYR A 65 -3.50 5.26 11.33
CA TYR A 65 -4.26 4.05 11.55
C TYR A 65 -4.77 3.44 10.24
N ALA A 66 -5.27 4.27 9.31
CA ALA A 66 -5.71 3.83 7.99
C ALA A 66 -4.60 3.14 7.20
N MET A 67 -3.39 3.67 7.24
CA MET A 67 -2.23 3.07 6.59
C MET A 67 -1.91 1.69 7.15
N SER A 68 -1.92 1.55 8.47
CA SER A 68 -1.70 0.25 9.13
C SER A 68 -2.85 -0.72 8.89
N TRP A 69 -4.09 -0.23 8.86
CA TRP A 69 -5.27 -1.04 8.58
C TRP A 69 -5.23 -1.61 7.16
N ILE A 70 -4.96 -0.77 6.14
CA ILE A 70 -4.78 -1.23 4.75
C ILE A 70 -3.61 -2.22 4.66
N ALA A 71 -2.56 -2.04 5.46
CA ALA A 71 -1.44 -2.97 5.50
C ALA A 71 -1.81 -4.35 6.05
N ALA A 72 -2.67 -4.39 7.04
CA ALA A 72 -3.13 -5.63 7.66
C ALA A 72 -4.26 -6.33 6.89
N ASN A 73 -5.04 -5.57 6.09
CA ASN A 73 -6.19 -6.08 5.35
C ASN A 73 -5.86 -6.07 3.86
N ASN A 74 -5.31 -7.17 3.39
CA ASN A 74 -4.79 -7.31 2.02
C ASN A 74 -5.86 -7.19 0.93
N GLN A 75 -7.12 -7.45 1.25
CA GLN A 75 -8.24 -7.35 0.32
C GLN A 75 -9.41 -6.60 0.95
N PRO A 76 -9.36 -5.27 0.98
CA PRO A 76 -10.58 -4.54 1.30
C PRO A 76 -11.65 -4.88 0.27
N ASN A 77 -12.86 -5.15 0.73
CA ASN A 77 -14.03 -5.36 -0.15
C ASN A 77 -14.35 -4.04 -0.87
N TRP A 78 -13.66 -3.81 -1.99
CA TRP A 78 -13.99 -2.72 -2.87
C TRP A 78 -15.33 -3.03 -3.54
N SER A 79 -16.19 -2.04 -3.65
CA SER A 79 -17.39 -2.17 -4.47
C SER A 79 -17.01 -2.62 -5.86
N THR A 80 -17.64 -3.67 -6.36
CA THR A 80 -17.40 -4.21 -7.70
C THR A 80 -18.19 -3.48 -8.77
N ASP A 81 -19.08 -2.53 -8.38
CA ASP A 81 -19.90 -1.79 -9.32
C ASP A 81 -19.10 -0.65 -9.97
N PRO A 82 -18.70 -0.80 -11.25
CA PRO A 82 -17.95 0.23 -11.97
C PRO A 82 -18.81 1.46 -12.30
N SER A 83 -20.12 1.37 -12.19
CA SER A 83 -21.05 2.48 -12.45
C SER A 83 -21.29 3.34 -11.20
N SER A 84 -20.99 2.81 -10.04
CA SER A 84 -20.96 3.57 -8.79
C SER A 84 -19.78 4.54 -8.86
N SER A 85 -20.03 5.81 -8.72
CA SER A 85 -19.01 6.88 -8.68
C SER A 85 -18.03 6.76 -7.50
N ALA A 86 -18.14 5.71 -6.73
CA ALA A 86 -17.39 5.45 -5.54
C ALA A 86 -17.11 3.96 -5.43
N TYR A 87 -15.90 3.55 -5.82
CA TYR A 87 -15.31 2.32 -5.30
C TYR A 87 -14.90 2.57 -3.84
N ASP A 88 -15.90 2.90 -3.01
CA ASP A 88 -15.65 3.08 -1.60
C ASP A 88 -15.58 1.71 -0.92
N ILE A 89 -14.57 1.48 -0.12
CA ILE A 89 -14.64 0.41 0.87
C ILE A 89 -15.83 0.77 1.76
N ASP A 90 -16.64 -0.21 2.14
CA ASP A 90 -17.66 0.01 3.16
C ASP A 90 -17.02 0.55 4.44
N THR A 91 -17.12 1.86 4.61
CA THR A 91 -16.38 2.63 5.61
C THR A 91 -17.04 2.59 6.97
N THR A 92 -18.20 1.98 7.08
CA THR A 92 -18.94 1.88 8.36
C THR A 92 -18.18 1.04 9.40
N SER A 93 -17.21 0.25 8.95
CA SER A 93 -16.42 -0.64 9.81
C SER A 93 -15.03 -0.10 10.18
N VAL A 94 -14.58 1.00 9.57
CA VAL A 94 -13.23 1.53 9.83
C VAL A 94 -13.32 2.81 10.63
N SER A 95 -13.47 2.65 11.93
CA SER A 95 -13.38 3.74 12.90
C SER A 95 -12.46 3.33 14.03
N THR A 96 -11.72 4.29 14.55
CA THR A 96 -10.89 4.08 15.74
C THR A 96 -11.19 5.12 16.79
N THR A 97 -11.31 4.68 18.03
CA THR A 97 -11.42 5.59 19.18
C THR A 97 -10.02 5.85 19.70
N LEU A 98 -9.64 7.11 19.74
CA LEU A 98 -8.35 7.55 20.22
C LEU A 98 -8.37 7.78 21.72
N SER A 99 -7.23 7.67 22.37
CA SER A 99 -7.10 7.76 23.84
C SER A 99 -7.60 9.08 24.45
N ASN A 100 -7.82 10.09 23.63
CA ASN A 100 -8.20 11.45 24.06
C ASN A 100 -9.73 11.70 24.01
N GLY A 101 -10.55 10.67 23.81
CA GLY A 101 -11.99 10.83 23.67
C GLY A 101 -12.45 11.33 22.28
N PHE A 102 -11.58 11.26 21.29
CA PHE A 102 -11.91 11.52 19.89
C PHE A 102 -12.13 10.23 19.12
N THR A 103 -13.01 10.26 18.13
CA THR A 103 -13.25 9.16 17.21
C THR A 103 -12.82 9.59 15.83
N ALA A 104 -11.94 8.83 15.18
CA ALA A 104 -11.59 9.00 13.77
C ALA A 104 -12.41 8.02 12.92
N SER A 105 -13.17 8.56 11.98
CA SER A 105 -13.87 7.82 10.93
C SER A 105 -13.07 7.90 9.65
N ILE A 106 -12.77 6.73 9.07
CA ILE A 106 -11.86 6.62 7.93
C ILE A 106 -12.63 6.18 6.71
N LYS A 107 -12.43 6.88 5.61
CA LYS A 107 -12.98 6.55 4.29
C LYS A 107 -11.84 6.29 3.32
N PHE A 108 -11.99 5.22 2.54
CA PHE A 108 -11.08 4.89 1.45
C PHE A 108 -11.85 4.99 0.13
N ARG A 109 -11.32 5.74 -0.80
CA ARG A 109 -11.93 5.93 -2.11
C ARG A 109 -10.93 5.65 -3.22
N ARG A 110 -11.31 4.83 -4.18
CA ARG A 110 -10.57 4.62 -5.43
C ARG A 110 -11.09 5.57 -6.51
N ALA A 111 -10.18 6.19 -7.25
CA ALA A 111 -10.55 6.86 -8.48
C ALA A 111 -10.89 5.80 -9.55
N THR A 112 -11.98 5.99 -10.27
CA THR A 112 -12.44 5.06 -11.32
C THR A 112 -11.45 4.91 -12.46
N ALA A 113 -10.64 5.94 -12.74
CA ALA A 113 -9.68 5.95 -13.82
C ALA A 113 -8.36 5.25 -13.48
N THR A 114 -7.94 5.25 -12.22
CA THR A 114 -6.67 4.67 -11.77
C THR A 114 -6.92 3.85 -10.53
N LYS A 115 -7.04 2.53 -10.68
CA LYS A 115 -7.23 1.60 -9.56
C LYS A 115 -6.07 1.61 -8.56
N GLU A 116 -4.98 2.29 -8.90
CA GLU A 116 -3.76 2.38 -8.10
C GLU A 116 -3.79 3.51 -7.05
N HIS A 117 -4.60 4.54 -7.30
CA HIS A 117 -4.70 5.67 -6.38
C HIS A 117 -5.87 5.49 -5.42
N VAL A 118 -5.56 5.49 -4.15
CA VAL A 118 -6.55 5.41 -3.07
C VAL A 118 -6.50 6.69 -2.26
N THR A 119 -7.56 7.47 -2.30
CA THR A 119 -7.74 8.62 -1.43
C THR A 119 -8.23 8.14 -0.07
N VAL A 120 -7.52 8.50 0.97
CA VAL A 120 -7.85 8.20 2.36
C VAL A 120 -8.27 9.50 3.03
N THR A 121 -9.47 9.52 3.55
CA THR A 121 -10.01 10.65 4.31
C THR A 121 -10.27 10.21 5.74
N SER A 122 -9.66 10.90 6.68
CA SER A 122 -9.91 10.71 8.11
C SER A 122 -10.68 11.90 8.65
N THR A 123 -11.81 11.66 9.26
CA THR A 123 -12.64 12.67 9.91
C THR A 123 -12.66 12.42 11.40
N ALA A 124 -12.09 13.34 12.16
CA ALA A 124 -12.11 13.27 13.62
C ALA A 124 -13.30 14.03 14.18
N THR A 125 -13.95 13.42 15.18
CA THR A 125 -15.07 14.00 15.93
C THR A 125 -14.86 13.80 17.41
N GLU A 126 -15.32 14.75 18.22
CA GLU A 126 -15.32 14.63 19.68
C GLU A 126 -16.44 13.66 20.13
N THR A 127 -16.10 12.71 21.00
CA THR A 127 -17.07 11.77 21.56
C THR A 127 -17.97 12.52 22.56
N GLY A 128 -19.22 12.76 22.21
CA GLY A 128 -20.15 13.49 23.08
C GLY A 128 -20.90 14.65 22.41
N GLY A 129 -20.75 14.83 21.10
CA GLY A 129 -21.66 15.64 20.30
C GLY A 129 -21.30 17.12 20.13
N ALA A 130 -20.04 17.48 20.26
CA ALA A 130 -19.59 18.79 19.81
C ALA A 130 -19.62 18.86 18.27
N SER A 131 -20.10 19.98 17.74
CA SER A 131 -20.24 20.20 16.30
C SER A 131 -18.93 20.52 15.59
N VAL A 132 -17.79 20.33 16.24
CA VAL A 132 -16.47 20.61 15.66
C VAL A 132 -15.89 19.30 15.13
N THR A 133 -15.52 19.34 13.84
CA THR A 133 -14.85 18.23 13.16
C THR A 133 -13.58 18.74 12.52
N ALA A 134 -12.57 17.88 12.41
CA ALA A 134 -11.41 18.13 11.57
C ALA A 134 -11.28 16.99 10.55
N VAL A 135 -10.83 17.32 9.36
CA VAL A 135 -10.65 16.38 8.26
C VAL A 135 -9.21 16.43 7.80
N SER A 136 -8.56 15.28 7.76
CA SER A 136 -7.26 15.11 7.10
C SER A 136 -7.43 14.14 5.94
N GLN A 137 -6.88 14.49 4.78
CA GLN A 137 -6.94 13.68 3.58
C GLN A 137 -5.57 13.48 2.99
N THR A 138 -5.31 12.29 2.49
CA THR A 138 -4.12 11.99 1.70
C THR A 138 -4.44 11.00 0.60
N THR A 139 -3.59 10.94 -0.41
CA THR A 139 -3.67 9.92 -1.45
C THR A 139 -2.50 8.97 -1.31
N ILE A 140 -2.80 7.69 -1.30
CA ILE A 140 -1.79 6.63 -1.29
C ILE A 140 -1.75 5.95 -2.65
N LEU A 141 -0.56 5.56 -3.07
CA LEU A 141 -0.36 4.72 -4.22
C LEU A 141 -0.42 3.26 -3.77
N GLN A 142 -1.36 2.51 -4.32
CA GLN A 142 -1.47 1.08 -4.13
C GLN A 142 -1.21 0.39 -5.47
N LYS A 143 -0.03 -0.17 -5.64
CA LYS A 143 0.31 -0.96 -6.83
C LYS A 143 0.01 -2.44 -6.57
N LYS A 144 -0.41 -3.15 -7.59
CA LYS A 144 -0.49 -4.61 -7.53
C LYS A 144 0.91 -5.19 -7.65
N LEU A 145 1.19 -6.22 -6.87
CA LEU A 145 2.45 -6.94 -6.95
C LEU A 145 2.57 -7.67 -8.29
N MET A 146 1.46 -8.26 -8.74
CA MET A 146 1.41 -8.98 -10.02
C MET A 146 0.35 -8.41 -10.95
N MET A 147 0.63 -8.43 -12.24
CA MET A 147 -0.30 -8.07 -13.30
C MET A 147 -1.15 -9.29 -13.69
N GLY A 148 -2.44 -9.07 -13.95
CA GLY A 148 -3.34 -10.14 -14.38
C GLY A 148 -3.48 -11.29 -13.36
N GLY A 149 -3.56 -12.49 -13.84
CA GLY A 149 -3.60 -13.73 -13.05
C GLY A 149 -2.23 -14.35 -12.78
N GLY A 150 -1.14 -13.69 -13.15
CA GLY A 150 0.20 -14.29 -13.14
C GLY A 150 0.43 -15.21 -14.33
N PRO A 151 1.57 -15.92 -14.38
CA PRO A 151 1.86 -16.92 -15.40
C PRO A 151 0.84 -18.08 -15.35
N ASP A 152 0.48 -18.59 -16.49
CA ASP A 152 -0.49 -19.69 -16.68
C ASP A 152 0.17 -21.05 -16.93
N ALA A 153 1.48 -21.12 -16.92
CA ALA A 153 2.27 -22.32 -17.15
C ALA A 153 3.33 -22.53 -16.04
N PRO A 154 3.76 -23.77 -15.80
CA PRO A 154 4.85 -24.10 -14.89
C PRO A 154 6.16 -23.40 -15.22
N LEU A 155 6.45 -23.28 -16.51
CA LEU A 155 7.66 -22.65 -17.02
C LEU A 155 7.31 -21.62 -18.09
N VAL A 156 7.76 -20.39 -17.87
CA VAL A 156 7.64 -19.28 -18.84
C VAL A 156 9.04 -18.87 -19.26
N VAL A 157 9.33 -18.88 -20.58
CA VAL A 157 10.63 -18.53 -21.12
C VAL A 157 10.50 -17.44 -22.17
N ASN A 158 11.03 -16.26 -21.89
CA ASN A 158 11.03 -15.12 -22.83
C ASN A 158 12.26 -15.15 -23.78
N GLY A 159 12.82 -16.30 -23.98
CA GLY A 159 13.99 -16.53 -24.83
C GLY A 159 13.98 -17.91 -25.45
N CYS A 160 15.12 -18.30 -26.02
CA CYS A 160 15.33 -19.62 -26.57
C CYS A 160 15.64 -20.65 -25.49
N MET A 161 15.04 -21.82 -25.61
CA MET A 161 15.48 -23.00 -24.88
C MET A 161 16.44 -23.78 -25.78
N SER A 162 17.70 -23.81 -25.43
CA SER A 162 18.75 -24.50 -26.21
C SER A 162 19.68 -25.27 -25.29
N GLY A 163 20.05 -26.46 -25.68
CA GLY A 163 21.02 -27.28 -24.98
C GLY A 163 20.47 -28.63 -24.50
N THR A 164 21.31 -29.41 -23.91
CA THR A 164 20.94 -30.68 -23.25
C THR A 164 20.26 -30.36 -21.93
N VAL A 165 18.99 -30.20 -22.00
CA VAL A 165 18.15 -30.14 -20.79
C VAL A 165 18.06 -31.56 -20.26
N GLY A 166 18.31 -31.75 -18.96
CA GLY A 166 18.06 -33.05 -18.31
C GLY A 166 16.61 -33.51 -18.49
N HIS A 167 16.19 -34.48 -17.74
CA HIS A 167 14.80 -34.93 -17.72
C HIS A 167 14.06 -34.30 -16.51
N PRO A 168 13.77 -32.98 -16.49
CA PRO A 168 12.99 -32.40 -15.43
C PRO A 168 11.58 -32.97 -15.45
N SER A 169 10.97 -33.06 -14.29
CA SER A 169 9.55 -33.35 -14.16
C SER A 169 8.78 -32.03 -14.21
N ILE A 170 7.83 -31.89 -15.12
CA ILE A 170 7.01 -30.67 -15.24
C ILE A 170 5.56 -31.07 -15.29
N GLU A 171 4.80 -30.58 -14.34
CA GLU A 171 3.41 -30.91 -14.14
C GLU A 171 2.53 -29.67 -14.11
N ASN A 172 1.48 -29.63 -14.91
CA ASN A 172 0.46 -28.58 -14.87
C ASN A 172 -0.81 -29.11 -14.19
N LEU A 173 -1.00 -28.71 -12.96
CA LEU A 173 -2.16 -29.10 -12.12
C LEU A 173 -3.39 -28.20 -12.32
N SER A 174 -3.32 -27.20 -13.20
CA SER A 174 -4.45 -26.31 -13.48
C SER A 174 -5.58 -26.97 -14.27
N GLY A 175 -5.33 -28.16 -14.83
CA GLY A 175 -6.19 -28.79 -15.82
C GLY A 175 -6.01 -28.25 -17.24
N GLY A 176 -5.08 -27.31 -17.43
CA GLY A 176 -4.62 -26.84 -18.73
C GLY A 176 -3.59 -27.79 -19.34
N SER A 177 -3.38 -27.65 -20.66
CA SER A 177 -2.41 -28.49 -21.40
C SER A 177 -1.02 -27.88 -21.43
N ASP A 178 -0.89 -26.61 -21.06
CA ASP A 178 0.33 -25.82 -21.31
C ASP A 178 1.37 -26.09 -20.22
N ILE A 179 2.51 -26.65 -20.62
CA ILE A 179 3.63 -26.93 -19.72
C ILE A 179 4.67 -25.83 -19.79
N VAL A 180 4.87 -25.27 -20.98
CA VAL A 180 5.80 -24.19 -21.23
C VAL A 180 5.13 -23.12 -22.05
N SER A 181 5.15 -21.89 -21.56
CA SER A 181 4.84 -20.70 -22.35
C SER A 181 6.17 -20.10 -22.83
N SER A 182 6.37 -20.01 -24.14
CA SER A 182 7.59 -19.48 -24.73
C SER A 182 7.34 -18.49 -25.85
N GLN A 183 8.20 -17.48 -25.95
CA GLN A 183 8.03 -16.39 -26.89
C GLN A 183 8.58 -16.62 -28.30
N PRO A 184 9.78 -17.10 -28.50
CA PRO A 184 10.29 -17.25 -29.86
C PRO A 184 9.68 -18.46 -30.55
N ASN A 185 9.65 -18.39 -31.90
CA ASN A 185 9.17 -19.47 -32.74
C ASN A 185 9.65 -20.85 -32.24
N PRO A 186 8.72 -21.71 -31.80
CA PRO A 186 9.02 -22.99 -31.21
C PRO A 186 9.85 -23.92 -32.07
N ALA A 187 9.70 -23.85 -33.38
CA ALA A 187 10.40 -24.74 -34.31
C ALA A 187 11.94 -24.63 -34.24
N THR A 188 12.46 -23.57 -33.64
CA THR A 188 13.93 -23.35 -33.60
C THR A 188 14.49 -23.21 -32.19
N CYS A 189 13.64 -23.06 -31.17
CA CYS A 189 14.03 -22.67 -29.82
C CYS A 189 13.52 -23.58 -28.72
N LEU A 190 12.78 -24.65 -29.00
CA LEU A 190 12.35 -25.62 -28.00
C LEU A 190 13.42 -26.71 -27.80
N PRO A 191 13.60 -27.22 -26.57
CA PRO A 191 14.45 -28.37 -26.34
C PRO A 191 13.85 -29.57 -27.05
N GLN A 192 14.72 -30.28 -27.77
CA GLN A 192 14.32 -31.52 -28.36
C GLN A 192 14.24 -32.59 -27.27
N GLU A 193 13.04 -33.08 -27.05
CA GLU A 193 12.68 -34.34 -26.42
C GLU A 193 13.45 -34.74 -25.16
N HIS A 194 12.79 -34.81 -24.04
CA HIS A 194 13.19 -35.64 -22.87
C HIS A 194 12.66 -35.09 -21.55
N TRP A 195 11.60 -34.32 -21.59
CA TRP A 195 10.97 -33.92 -20.34
C TRP A 195 9.94 -34.94 -19.90
N ASN A 196 9.91 -35.24 -18.63
CA ASN A 196 8.86 -36.03 -18.04
C ASN A 196 7.70 -35.10 -17.70
N SER A 197 6.78 -34.92 -18.63
CA SER A 197 5.68 -33.98 -18.51
C SER A 197 4.35 -34.65 -18.14
N GLN A 198 3.55 -33.93 -17.41
CA GLN A 198 2.16 -34.27 -17.12
C GLN A 198 1.27 -33.05 -17.44
N PRO A 199 0.35 -33.14 -18.37
CA PRO A 199 -0.02 -34.29 -19.22
C PRO A 199 1.09 -34.68 -20.22
N SER A 200 1.02 -35.89 -20.77
CA SER A 200 2.12 -36.53 -21.51
C SER A 200 2.10 -36.32 -23.03
N ASP A 201 1.38 -35.33 -23.54
CA ASP A 201 1.24 -35.07 -24.97
C ASP A 201 2.24 -34.00 -25.45
N PRO A 202 3.07 -34.27 -26.47
CA PRO A 202 4.06 -33.34 -26.98
C PRO A 202 3.50 -32.10 -27.75
N THR A 203 2.19 -31.99 -27.90
CA THR A 203 1.56 -30.77 -28.43
C THR A 203 1.42 -29.65 -27.40
N GLU A 204 1.92 -29.87 -26.19
CA GLU A 204 1.71 -29.09 -24.98
C GLU A 204 2.68 -27.94 -24.77
N TYR A 205 3.48 -27.64 -25.72
CA TYR A 205 4.24 -26.40 -25.70
C TYR A 205 3.35 -25.29 -26.21
N ALA A 206 2.64 -24.62 -25.35
CA ALA A 206 1.91 -23.43 -25.75
C ALA A 206 2.91 -22.42 -26.28
N THR A 207 2.92 -22.35 -27.56
CA THR A 207 3.59 -21.27 -28.25
C THR A 207 2.52 -20.22 -28.47
N GLU A 208 2.43 -19.33 -27.54
CA GLU A 208 1.74 -18.10 -27.82
C GLU A 208 2.52 -17.40 -28.96
N GLY A 209 2.15 -17.70 -30.19
CA GLY A 209 2.83 -17.20 -31.38
C GLY A 209 2.75 -15.68 -31.57
N ASN A 210 2.25 -14.98 -30.59
CA ASN A 210 2.23 -13.52 -30.47
C ASN A 210 2.90 -13.05 -29.17
N GLY A 211 3.70 -13.86 -28.60
CA GLY A 211 4.55 -13.70 -27.48
C GLY A 211 4.58 -12.37 -26.75
N PHE A 212 5.15 -12.39 -25.64
CA PHE A 212 5.40 -11.22 -24.80
C PHE A 212 5.96 -10.05 -25.61
N THR A 213 5.19 -9.02 -25.88
CA THR A 213 5.72 -7.74 -26.38
C THR A 213 6.34 -7.01 -25.22
N GLY A 214 7.61 -7.25 -24.92
CA GLY A 214 8.30 -6.63 -23.79
C GLY A 214 9.06 -7.62 -22.93
N SER A 215 9.38 -7.25 -21.71
CA SER A 215 10.00 -8.13 -20.74
C SER A 215 8.95 -9.00 -20.06
N ALA A 216 9.33 -10.21 -19.68
CA ALA A 216 8.47 -11.05 -18.87
C ALA A 216 8.19 -10.42 -17.49
N TRP A 217 9.06 -9.48 -17.06
CA TRP A 217 8.83 -8.67 -15.87
C TRP A 217 7.55 -7.86 -15.96
N ASP A 218 7.42 -7.05 -17.02
CA ASP A 218 6.30 -6.10 -17.20
C ASP A 218 4.96 -6.82 -17.38
N LEU A 219 4.99 -8.07 -17.84
CA LEU A 219 3.80 -8.90 -17.95
C LEU A 219 3.40 -9.57 -16.64
N THR A 220 4.39 -9.87 -15.81
CA THR A 220 4.17 -10.60 -14.55
C THR A 220 3.92 -9.65 -13.39
N PHE A 221 4.73 -8.59 -13.28
CA PHE A 221 4.74 -7.72 -12.12
C PHE A 221 4.18 -6.33 -12.42
N GLY A 222 3.37 -5.83 -11.51
CA GLY A 222 2.83 -4.47 -11.56
C GLY A 222 3.75 -3.41 -10.92
N ILE A 223 4.93 -3.81 -10.47
CA ILE A 223 5.93 -2.95 -9.83
C ILE A 223 7.28 -3.09 -10.54
N SER A 224 8.11 -2.07 -10.46
CA SER A 224 9.46 -2.09 -11.02
C SER A 224 10.39 -3.02 -10.25
N GLN A 225 11.51 -3.42 -10.86
CA GLN A 225 12.54 -4.22 -10.19
C GLN A 225 13.10 -3.54 -8.95
N ALA A 226 13.28 -2.22 -8.97
CA ALA A 226 13.75 -1.46 -7.82
C ALA A 226 12.75 -1.48 -6.65
N GLU A 227 11.46 -1.38 -6.96
CA GLU A 227 10.40 -1.51 -5.96
C GLU A 227 10.31 -2.92 -5.38
N MET A 228 10.47 -3.95 -6.22
CA MET A 228 10.51 -5.34 -5.76
C MET A 228 11.73 -5.61 -4.85
N GLN A 229 12.89 -5.08 -5.21
CA GLN A 229 14.09 -5.17 -4.38
C GLN A 229 13.90 -4.47 -3.02
N ALA A 230 13.28 -3.28 -3.02
CA ALA A 230 12.94 -2.58 -1.78
C ALA A 230 11.96 -3.40 -0.93
N LEU A 231 10.97 -4.05 -1.55
CA LEU A 231 9.99 -4.90 -0.89
C LEU A 231 10.66 -6.14 -0.27
N ALA A 232 11.67 -6.71 -0.91
CA ALA A 232 12.44 -7.83 -0.36
C ALA A 232 13.18 -7.48 0.94
N GLY A 233 13.46 -6.20 1.18
CA GLY A 233 14.02 -5.71 2.45
C GLY A 233 13.00 -5.57 3.58
N VAL A 234 11.70 -5.74 3.31
CA VAL A 234 10.63 -5.58 4.30
C VAL A 234 10.35 -6.91 4.99
N PRO A 235 10.49 -7.02 6.31
CA PRO A 235 10.18 -8.25 7.03
C PRO A 235 8.74 -8.73 6.78
N GLY A 236 8.57 -10.00 6.46
CA GLY A 236 7.25 -10.58 6.21
C GLY A 236 6.65 -10.32 4.82
N SER A 237 7.41 -9.73 3.89
CA SER A 237 6.95 -9.51 2.52
C SER A 237 6.83 -10.77 1.68
N ASN A 238 7.43 -11.88 2.09
CA ASN A 238 7.60 -13.10 1.30
C ASN A 238 8.26 -12.87 -0.08
N VAL A 239 9.00 -11.79 -0.23
CA VAL A 239 9.79 -11.48 -1.42
C VAL A 239 11.26 -11.63 -1.09
N TYR A 240 11.97 -12.32 -1.94
CA TYR A 240 13.41 -12.61 -1.80
C TYR A 240 14.15 -12.11 -3.04
N TRP A 241 15.19 -11.35 -2.84
CA TRP A 241 16.02 -10.77 -3.91
C TRP A 241 17.47 -11.24 -3.77
N GLU A 242 17.91 -12.10 -4.67
CA GLU A 242 19.26 -12.59 -4.72
C GLU A 242 20.07 -11.80 -5.78
N ALA A 243 20.95 -10.90 -5.35
CA ALA A 243 21.72 -10.02 -6.23
C ALA A 243 23.21 -10.41 -6.35
N SER A 244 23.69 -11.31 -5.49
CA SER A 244 25.12 -11.62 -5.40
C SER A 244 25.60 -12.64 -6.46
N GLY A 245 24.68 -13.32 -7.13
CA GLY A 245 25.00 -14.46 -7.98
C GLY A 245 25.32 -15.74 -7.19
N SER A 246 25.08 -15.72 -5.90
CA SER A 246 25.28 -16.90 -5.03
C SER A 246 24.18 -17.94 -5.29
N ASN A 247 24.52 -19.19 -5.03
CA ASN A 247 23.55 -20.26 -5.14
C ASN A 247 22.47 -20.13 -4.07
N TRP A 248 21.21 -20.22 -4.48
CA TRP A 248 20.09 -20.29 -3.57
C TRP A 248 19.91 -21.72 -3.05
N ASN A 249 19.89 -21.89 -1.73
CA ASN A 249 19.81 -23.19 -1.07
C ASN A 249 18.81 -23.24 0.11
N THR A 250 17.85 -22.31 0.12
CA THR A 250 16.89 -22.16 1.21
C THR A 250 15.48 -22.40 0.72
N ASN A 251 14.71 -23.18 1.48
CA ASN A 251 13.28 -23.34 1.23
C ASN A 251 12.54 -22.04 1.51
N ILE A 252 11.60 -21.65 0.64
CA ILE A 252 10.80 -20.44 0.79
C ILE A 252 9.34 -20.67 0.45
N GLY A 253 8.51 -19.87 1.09
CA GLY A 253 7.06 -19.97 0.95
C GLY A 253 6.48 -21.22 1.59
N SER A 254 5.18 -21.33 1.50
CA SER A 254 4.39 -22.49 1.88
C SER A 254 3.08 -22.49 1.09
N ALA A 255 2.32 -23.56 1.15
CA ALA A 255 1.01 -23.64 0.47
C ALA A 255 0.04 -22.52 0.88
N GLY A 256 0.07 -22.09 2.15
CA GLY A 256 -0.77 -20.99 2.63
C GLY A 256 -0.16 -19.59 2.55
N SER A 257 1.12 -19.49 2.21
CA SER A 257 1.84 -18.23 2.12
C SER A 257 2.96 -18.34 1.09
N PRO A 258 2.62 -18.32 -0.20
CA PRO A 258 3.60 -18.43 -1.28
C PRO A 258 4.56 -17.22 -1.30
N ALA A 259 5.72 -17.40 -1.93
CA ALA A 259 6.79 -16.42 -1.97
C ALA A 259 7.21 -16.11 -3.41
N ILE A 260 7.90 -14.98 -3.59
CA ILE A 260 8.55 -14.61 -4.84
C ILE A 260 10.07 -14.64 -4.62
N LEU A 261 10.79 -15.36 -5.46
CA LEU A 261 12.24 -15.34 -5.54
C LEU A 261 12.71 -14.70 -6.83
N VAL A 262 13.47 -13.63 -6.74
CA VAL A 262 14.13 -12.97 -7.87
C VAL A 262 15.62 -13.28 -7.83
N LEU A 263 16.12 -13.99 -8.84
CA LEU A 263 17.53 -14.34 -8.98
C LEU A 263 18.28 -13.27 -9.80
N ALA A 264 18.32 -12.05 -9.27
CA ALA A 264 18.86 -10.89 -9.98
C ALA A 264 20.35 -10.99 -10.30
N GLY A 265 21.11 -11.72 -9.48
CA GLY A 265 22.53 -12.02 -9.70
C GLY A 265 22.82 -13.26 -10.53
N CYS A 266 21.79 -13.88 -11.14
CA CYS A 266 21.94 -15.12 -11.93
C CYS A 266 22.46 -16.33 -11.12
N GLY A 267 22.24 -16.32 -9.81
CA GLY A 267 22.56 -17.44 -8.96
C GLY A 267 21.77 -18.70 -9.34
N LYS A 268 22.32 -19.86 -9.00
CA LYS A 268 21.68 -21.16 -9.25
C LYS A 268 20.82 -21.55 -8.06
N ILE A 269 19.72 -22.24 -8.32
CA ILE A 269 19.02 -22.96 -7.26
C ILE A 269 19.73 -24.30 -7.06
N ASN A 270 20.26 -24.53 -5.87
CA ASN A 270 21.10 -25.69 -5.60
C ASN A 270 20.59 -26.51 -4.41
N GLY A 271 20.71 -27.83 -4.52
CA GLY A 271 20.26 -28.76 -3.49
C GLY A 271 18.76 -29.10 -3.61
N LEU A 272 18.25 -29.79 -2.61
CA LEU A 272 16.83 -30.20 -2.49
C LEU A 272 15.97 -29.02 -1.95
N VAL A 273 15.91 -27.94 -2.70
CA VAL A 273 15.16 -26.75 -2.30
C VAL A 273 13.71 -26.87 -2.71
N VAL A 274 12.81 -26.51 -1.80
CA VAL A 274 11.38 -26.43 -2.06
C VAL A 274 10.95 -24.97 -2.05
N ILE A 275 10.28 -24.55 -3.12
CA ILE A 275 9.79 -23.19 -3.32
C ILE A 275 8.28 -23.27 -3.58
N TYR A 276 7.49 -22.58 -2.76
CA TYR A 276 6.08 -22.36 -3.05
C TYR A 276 5.91 -20.93 -3.55
N GLY A 277 5.45 -20.76 -4.79
CA GLY A 277 5.18 -19.47 -5.39
C GLY A 277 5.87 -19.27 -6.73
N LEU A 278 6.62 -18.20 -6.89
CA LEU A 278 7.15 -17.77 -8.16
C LEU A 278 8.67 -17.55 -8.11
N VAL A 279 9.37 -18.08 -9.13
CA VAL A 279 10.80 -17.81 -9.35
C VAL A 279 10.96 -16.99 -10.61
N TYR A 280 11.70 -15.89 -10.52
CA TYR A 280 12.01 -15.03 -11.67
C TYR A 280 13.52 -14.94 -11.90
N VAL A 281 13.92 -15.15 -13.14
CA VAL A 281 15.30 -15.01 -13.62
C VAL A 281 15.32 -13.92 -14.67
N PRO A 282 16.06 -12.81 -14.46
CA PRO A 282 16.03 -11.67 -15.37
C PRO A 282 16.77 -11.92 -16.69
N SER A 283 16.46 -11.11 -17.70
CA SER A 283 17.09 -11.17 -19.04
C SER A 283 18.59 -10.89 -19.04
N THR A 284 19.11 -10.28 -17.97
CA THR A 284 20.57 -10.12 -17.79
C THR A 284 21.30 -11.44 -17.60
N CYS A 285 20.59 -12.51 -17.23
CA CYS A 285 21.12 -13.86 -17.09
C CYS A 285 21.13 -14.59 -18.45
N VAL A 286 22.10 -14.23 -19.29
CA VAL A 286 22.24 -14.64 -20.67
C VAL A 286 22.41 -16.12 -20.80
N SER A 287 21.77 -17.03 -20.78
CA SER A 287 22.01 -18.50 -20.83
C SER A 287 21.91 -19.12 -19.45
N TYR A 288 20.76 -18.96 -18.84
CA TYR A 288 20.54 -19.51 -17.51
C TYR A 288 20.57 -21.04 -17.51
N ASN A 289 21.41 -21.62 -16.65
CA ASN A 289 21.58 -23.07 -16.50
C ASN A 289 21.56 -23.50 -15.02
N GLY A 290 20.86 -22.78 -14.20
CA GLY A 290 21.03 -22.78 -12.76
C GLY A 290 20.05 -23.62 -11.96
N TRP A 291 19.77 -24.86 -12.38
CA TRP A 291 18.87 -25.74 -11.64
C TRP A 291 19.60 -26.89 -10.99
N GLY A 292 19.46 -27.01 -9.67
CA GLY A 292 19.76 -28.22 -8.90
C GLY A 292 18.52 -29.12 -8.82
N SER A 293 18.51 -29.99 -7.82
CA SER A 293 17.36 -30.85 -7.51
C SER A 293 16.31 -30.06 -6.72
N ALA A 294 15.67 -29.09 -7.35
CA ALA A 294 14.69 -28.20 -6.72
C ALA A 294 13.27 -28.59 -7.10
N SER A 295 12.34 -28.44 -6.17
CA SER A 295 10.90 -28.56 -6.43
C SER A 295 10.24 -27.19 -6.32
N VAL A 296 9.61 -26.71 -7.39
CA VAL A 296 8.90 -25.45 -7.42
C VAL A 296 7.40 -25.73 -7.55
N TYR A 297 6.64 -25.33 -6.55
CA TYR A 297 5.19 -25.38 -6.55
C TYR A 297 4.67 -23.99 -6.92
N GLY A 298 4.34 -23.78 -8.20
CA GLY A 298 3.95 -22.51 -8.77
C GLY A 298 4.53 -22.33 -10.16
N SER A 299 5.22 -21.24 -10.43
CA SER A 299 5.78 -20.98 -11.76
C SER A 299 7.20 -20.47 -11.73
N VAL A 300 7.94 -20.81 -12.79
CA VAL A 300 9.29 -20.31 -13.05
C VAL A 300 9.27 -19.46 -14.30
N ILE A 301 9.77 -18.24 -14.21
CA ILE A 301 9.89 -17.30 -15.31
C ILE A 301 11.36 -17.04 -15.60
N VAL A 302 11.79 -17.34 -16.81
CA VAL A 302 13.11 -17.01 -17.32
C VAL A 302 12.96 -15.95 -18.38
N ASP A 303 13.33 -14.73 -18.08
CA ASP A 303 13.22 -13.57 -18.99
C ASP A 303 14.43 -13.50 -19.96
N GLY A 304 14.93 -14.62 -20.39
CA GLY A 304 16.07 -14.80 -21.27
C GLY A 304 16.13 -16.23 -21.79
N ASN A 305 17.32 -16.63 -22.27
CA ASN A 305 17.54 -17.98 -22.75
C ASN A 305 17.71 -18.97 -21.60
N LEU A 306 17.04 -20.11 -21.72
CA LEU A 306 17.22 -21.26 -20.82
C LEU A 306 18.08 -22.31 -21.51
N THR A 307 19.29 -22.59 -21.02
CA THR A 307 20.25 -23.50 -21.66
C THR A 307 20.29 -24.89 -21.04
N ALA A 308 19.92 -25.04 -19.79
CA ALA A 308 19.87 -26.34 -19.14
C ALA A 308 18.92 -26.36 -17.92
N MET A 309 18.27 -27.49 -17.72
CA MET A 309 17.62 -27.86 -16.46
C MET A 309 18.15 -29.21 -16.00
N ASN A 310 18.30 -29.39 -14.69
CA ASN A 310 18.75 -30.68 -14.15
C ASN A 310 17.60 -31.70 -14.23
N SER A 311 17.95 -32.97 -14.43
CA SER A 311 16.99 -34.09 -14.45
C SER A 311 16.21 -34.30 -13.14
N ASN A 312 16.69 -33.74 -12.04
CA ASN A 312 16.02 -33.83 -10.75
C ASN A 312 15.26 -32.55 -10.36
N THR A 313 14.96 -31.71 -11.33
CA THR A 313 14.11 -30.52 -11.11
C THR A 313 12.66 -30.89 -11.29
N ASP A 314 11.84 -30.54 -10.32
CA ASP A 314 10.39 -30.79 -10.36
C ASP A 314 9.66 -29.45 -10.38
N LEU A 315 8.87 -29.19 -11.40
CA LEU A 315 8.01 -28.03 -11.50
C LEU A 315 6.55 -28.48 -11.43
N HIS A 316 5.84 -28.03 -10.43
CA HIS A 316 4.42 -28.33 -10.22
C HIS A 316 3.61 -27.04 -10.27
N TYR A 317 2.96 -26.78 -11.39
CA TYR A 317 2.13 -25.60 -11.51
C TYR A 317 0.76 -25.82 -10.88
N ASP A 318 0.52 -25.08 -9.80
CA ASP A 318 -0.80 -24.95 -9.20
C ASP A 318 -1.17 -23.46 -9.21
N PRO A 319 -2.22 -23.08 -9.97
CA PRO A 319 -2.64 -21.69 -10.08
C PRO A 319 -3.03 -21.07 -8.73
N SER A 320 -3.37 -21.87 -7.72
CA SER A 320 -3.72 -21.36 -6.39
C SER A 320 -2.56 -20.60 -5.75
N TYR A 321 -1.31 -21.04 -5.92
CA TYR A 321 -0.13 -20.37 -5.37
C TYR A 321 0.18 -19.07 -6.12
N VAL A 322 0.01 -19.08 -7.44
CA VAL A 322 0.24 -17.89 -8.27
C VAL A 322 -0.86 -16.86 -8.04
N ASN A 323 -2.11 -17.30 -7.98
CA ASN A 323 -3.27 -16.45 -7.71
C ASN A 323 -3.22 -15.85 -6.30
N ALA A 324 -2.71 -16.58 -5.32
CA ALA A 324 -2.50 -16.05 -3.97
C ALA A 324 -1.52 -14.87 -3.99
N LEU A 325 -0.43 -14.97 -4.76
CA LEU A 325 0.50 -13.85 -4.97
C LEU A 325 -0.13 -12.69 -5.74
N ALA A 326 -0.97 -13.00 -6.75
CA ALA A 326 -1.67 -11.98 -7.54
C ALA A 326 -2.78 -11.28 -6.73
N GLY A 327 -3.43 -12.01 -5.83
CA GLY A 327 -4.44 -11.48 -4.92
C GLY A 327 -3.85 -10.69 -3.77
N ASP A 328 -2.59 -10.93 -3.46
CA ASP A 328 -1.92 -10.25 -2.39
C ASP A 328 -1.57 -8.81 -2.83
N THR A 329 -2.38 -7.88 -2.36
CA THR A 329 -2.18 -6.44 -2.59
C THR A 329 -1.03 -5.89 -1.73
N MET A 330 0.04 -6.67 -1.53
CA MET A 330 1.27 -6.19 -0.92
C MET A 330 2.00 -5.19 -1.83
N GLY A 331 1.23 -4.40 -2.59
CA GLY A 331 1.79 -3.30 -3.35
C GLY A 331 2.43 -2.28 -2.42
N LEU A 332 3.55 -1.75 -2.85
CA LEU A 332 4.20 -0.61 -2.22
C LEU A 332 3.15 0.47 -1.95
N ARG A 333 2.95 0.77 -0.67
CA ARG A 333 2.03 1.79 -0.21
C ARG A 333 2.87 2.99 0.17
N GLY A 334 2.83 4.00 -0.67
CA GLY A 334 3.48 5.27 -0.42
C GLY A 334 2.46 6.39 -0.39
N ILE A 335 2.62 7.33 0.52
CA ILE A 335 1.91 8.61 0.45
C ILE A 335 2.45 9.33 -0.77
N ILE A 336 1.56 9.80 -1.65
CA ILE A 336 1.94 10.65 -2.76
C ILE A 336 2.27 12.03 -2.19
N PRO A 337 3.53 12.51 -2.32
CA PRO A 337 3.91 13.82 -1.81
C PRO A 337 3.00 14.93 -2.36
N GLY A 338 2.61 15.87 -1.52
CA GLY A 338 1.76 17.01 -1.90
C GLY A 338 0.26 16.73 -1.97
N THR A 339 -0.20 15.53 -1.59
CA THR A 339 -1.63 15.20 -1.53
C THR A 339 -2.24 15.33 -0.14
N TRP A 340 -1.44 15.71 0.84
CA TRP A 340 -1.92 15.95 2.19
C TRP A 340 -2.71 17.26 2.22
N ILE A 341 -3.94 17.20 2.66
CA ILE A 341 -4.85 18.35 2.81
C ILE A 341 -5.46 18.29 4.20
N ASP A 342 -5.42 19.41 4.89
CA ASP A 342 -6.05 19.63 6.20
C ASP A 342 -7.21 20.61 6.02
N GLU A 343 -8.42 20.24 6.42
CA GLU A 343 -9.63 21.04 6.37
C GLU A 343 -10.36 21.09 7.73
#